data_f37a034aa9b9b451f94f90eea9c684a2
#
_entry.id   f37a034aa9b9b451f94f90eea9c684a2
#
_cell.length_a   1.000
_cell.length_b   1.000
_cell.length_c   1.000
_cell.angle_alpha   90.00
_cell.angle_beta   90.00
_cell.angle_gamma   90.00
#
_symmetry.space_group_name_H-M   'P 1'
#
loop_
_entity.id
_entity.type
_entity.pdbx_description
1 polymer ?
#
loop_
_entity_poly.entity_id
_entity_poly.type
_entity_poly.pdbx_seq_one_letter_code
_entity_poly.pdbx_strand_id
1 'polypeptide(L)'
;QSVLPGTAIQGSAAQPKIKVRLIDCVGFMVEGASGHMEGNESRMVKTPWSEQEIPFTTAASIGTQKVIRDHATIGIVVTTDGTIGELPRNAYVKAEEQTVEELNAIAKPYVILLNSQKPYSDETMELAAELKEKYQTAVLPVNCEQLRKDDIVRILENILCEFPVTRVEFF
;
A
#
# COMPACT_ATOMS: atom_id res chain seq x y z
N GLN A 1 39.35 -30.35 37.20
CA GLN A 1 37.93 -29.99 36.90
C GLN A 1 37.91 -29.51 35.46
N SER A 2 37.47 -30.40 34.58
CA SER A 2 37.32 -30.15 33.14
C SER A 2 35.92 -29.61 32.86
N VAL A 3 35.87 -28.39 32.33
CA VAL A 3 34.64 -27.76 31.80
C VAL A 3 34.43 -28.29 30.37
N LEU A 4 33.31 -28.98 30.16
CA LEU A 4 32.87 -29.41 28.83
C LEU A 4 32.42 -28.20 27.98
N PRO A 5 32.82 -28.12 26.70
CA PRO A 5 32.33 -27.05 25.83
C PRO A 5 30.87 -27.30 25.48
N GLY A 6 30.05 -26.26 25.70
CA GLY A 6 28.65 -26.30 25.33
C GLY A 6 28.45 -26.49 23.85
N THR A 7 27.72 -27.53 23.51
CA THR A 7 27.29 -27.84 22.12
C THR A 7 26.31 -26.77 21.71
N ALA A 8 26.72 -25.87 20.81
CA ALA A 8 25.79 -24.97 20.14
C ALA A 8 24.85 -25.81 19.28
N ILE A 9 23.57 -25.84 19.64
CA ILE A 9 22.52 -26.41 18.81
C ILE A 9 22.35 -25.46 17.61
N GLN A 10 22.98 -25.79 16.49
CA GLN A 10 22.65 -25.21 15.20
C GLN A 10 21.31 -25.78 14.75
N GLY A 11 20.23 -25.21 15.25
CA GLY A 11 18.91 -25.39 14.67
C GLY A 11 18.89 -24.69 13.31
N SER A 12 18.82 -25.41 12.23
CA SER A 12 18.45 -24.90 10.92
C SER A 12 17.01 -24.35 11.05
N ALA A 13 16.90 -23.08 11.36
CA ALA A 13 15.60 -22.40 11.33
C ALA A 13 15.09 -22.49 9.89
N ALA A 14 14.08 -23.31 9.66
CA ALA A 14 13.39 -23.38 8.38
C ALA A 14 12.90 -21.96 8.05
N GLN A 15 13.40 -21.38 6.97
CA GLN A 15 12.96 -20.04 6.54
C GLN A 15 11.45 -20.08 6.33
N PRO A 16 10.67 -19.20 6.98
CA PRO A 16 9.24 -19.19 6.84
C PRO A 16 8.87 -18.91 5.38
N LYS A 17 8.05 -19.78 4.79
CA LYS A 17 7.53 -19.59 3.44
C LYS A 17 6.20 -18.86 3.54
N ILE A 18 6.15 -17.66 2.97
CA ILE A 18 4.93 -16.85 2.91
C ILE A 18 4.39 -16.90 1.51
N LYS A 19 3.09 -17.18 1.38
CA LYS A 19 2.37 -17.10 0.11
C LYS A 19 1.63 -15.78 0.05
N VAL A 20 2.01 -14.92 -0.88
CA VAL A 20 1.41 -13.61 -1.10
C VAL A 20 0.58 -13.63 -2.37
N ARG A 21 -0.60 -13.02 -2.34
CA ARG A 21 -1.45 -12.75 -3.49
C ARG A 21 -1.65 -11.24 -3.59
N LEU A 22 -1.20 -10.64 -4.67
CA LEU A 22 -1.42 -9.24 -4.96
C LEU A 22 -2.76 -9.07 -5.69
N ILE A 23 -3.53 -8.08 -5.27
CA ILE A 23 -4.80 -7.70 -5.88
C ILE A 23 -4.69 -6.22 -6.20
N ASP A 24 -4.81 -5.88 -7.47
CA ASP A 24 -4.81 -4.51 -7.95
C ASP A 24 -6.24 -3.98 -8.07
N CYS A 25 -6.43 -2.68 -7.88
CA CYS A 25 -7.68 -1.97 -8.09
C CYS A 25 -7.42 -0.58 -8.70
N VAL A 26 -8.47 0.03 -9.23
CA VAL A 26 -8.34 1.33 -9.91
C VAL A 26 -7.92 2.44 -8.96
N GLY A 27 -8.27 2.33 -7.68
CA GLY A 27 -8.05 3.40 -6.71
C GLY A 27 -9.13 4.49 -6.77
N PHE A 28 -9.00 5.48 -5.89
CA PHE A 28 -9.83 6.69 -5.93
C PHE A 28 -9.27 7.69 -6.93
N MET A 29 -10.16 8.54 -7.46
CA MET A 29 -9.77 9.50 -8.48
C MET A 29 -8.83 10.57 -7.92
N VAL A 30 -7.71 10.75 -8.62
CA VAL A 30 -6.75 11.82 -8.38
C VAL A 30 -7.22 13.09 -9.09
N GLU A 31 -7.09 14.22 -8.43
CA GLU A 31 -7.52 15.51 -8.98
C GLU A 31 -6.70 15.88 -10.21
N GLY A 32 -7.37 16.21 -11.31
CA GLY A 32 -6.71 16.52 -12.59
C GLY A 32 -6.30 15.29 -13.41
N ALA A 33 -6.56 14.06 -12.94
CA ALA A 33 -6.30 12.87 -13.73
C ALA A 33 -7.19 12.82 -14.99
N SER A 34 -6.60 12.42 -16.11
CA SER A 34 -7.30 12.24 -17.38
C SER A 34 -8.05 10.89 -17.46
N GLY A 35 -8.93 10.75 -18.46
CA GLY A 35 -9.57 9.46 -18.77
C GLY A 35 -10.92 9.19 -18.07
N HIS A 36 -11.38 10.09 -17.20
CA HIS A 36 -12.71 10.01 -16.59
C HIS A 36 -13.78 10.79 -17.36
N MET A 37 -13.38 11.55 -18.39
CA MET A 37 -14.25 12.31 -19.27
C MET A 37 -14.16 11.77 -20.70
N GLU A 38 -15.26 11.84 -21.40
CA GLU A 38 -15.38 11.56 -22.83
C GLU A 38 -15.99 12.81 -23.50
N GLY A 39 -15.12 13.65 -24.06
CA GLY A 39 -15.48 15.01 -24.43
C GLY A 39 -15.80 15.87 -23.18
N ASN A 40 -17.01 16.44 -23.14
CA ASN A 40 -17.48 17.26 -22.00
C ASN A 40 -18.36 16.48 -21.00
N GLU A 41 -18.56 15.18 -21.22
CA GLU A 41 -19.42 14.35 -20.38
C GLU A 41 -18.59 13.34 -19.57
N SER A 42 -19.12 12.89 -18.44
CA SER A 42 -18.51 11.83 -17.67
C SER A 42 -18.50 10.53 -18.46
N ARG A 43 -17.35 9.87 -18.55
CA ARG A 43 -17.25 8.56 -19.18
C ARG A 43 -18.10 7.55 -18.43
N MET A 44 -19.04 6.91 -19.15
CA MET A 44 -19.93 5.89 -18.60
C MET A 44 -19.35 4.49 -18.81
N VAL A 45 -19.51 3.60 -17.84
CA VAL A 45 -19.00 2.23 -17.90
C VAL A 45 -20.02 1.21 -17.37
N LYS A 46 -20.01 0.02 -17.96
CA LYS A 46 -20.73 -1.14 -17.44
C LYS A 46 -19.91 -1.83 -16.37
N THR A 47 -20.56 -2.27 -15.31
CA THR A 47 -19.91 -3.01 -14.23
C THR A 47 -20.71 -4.26 -13.88
N PRO A 48 -20.08 -5.33 -13.33
CA PRO A 48 -20.79 -6.55 -12.96
C PRO A 48 -21.84 -6.36 -11.84
N TRP A 49 -21.79 -5.22 -11.14
CA TRP A 49 -22.64 -4.91 -9.98
C TRP A 49 -23.69 -3.83 -10.25
N SER A 50 -23.82 -3.37 -11.51
CA SER A 50 -24.84 -2.40 -11.93
C SER A 50 -25.47 -2.84 -13.25
N GLU A 51 -26.80 -2.88 -13.29
CA GLU A 51 -27.54 -3.18 -14.53
C GLU A 51 -27.46 -2.03 -15.54
N GLN A 52 -27.27 -0.81 -15.05
CA GLN A 52 -27.13 0.40 -15.86
C GLN A 52 -25.67 0.85 -15.91
N GLU A 53 -25.33 1.58 -16.95
CA GLU A 53 -24.04 2.26 -17.03
C GLU A 53 -23.95 3.35 -15.94
N ILE A 54 -22.80 3.42 -15.29
CA ILE A 54 -22.51 4.39 -14.23
C ILE A 54 -21.24 5.18 -14.58
N PRO A 55 -21.07 6.39 -14.03
CA PRO A 55 -19.84 7.15 -14.23
C PRO A 55 -18.59 6.34 -13.84
N PHE A 56 -17.53 6.42 -14.63
CA PHE A 56 -16.26 5.72 -14.38
C PHE A 56 -15.72 5.98 -12.97
N THR A 57 -15.80 7.24 -12.51
CA THR A 57 -15.35 7.62 -11.15
C THR A 57 -16.13 6.90 -10.05
N THR A 58 -17.44 6.73 -10.23
CA THR A 58 -18.30 5.98 -9.31
C THR A 58 -17.94 4.49 -9.36
N ALA A 59 -17.76 3.93 -10.56
CA ALA A 59 -17.38 2.53 -10.73
C ALA A 59 -16.02 2.24 -10.09
N ALA A 60 -15.04 3.13 -10.28
CA ALA A 60 -13.72 3.03 -9.67
C ALA A 60 -13.78 3.04 -8.14
N SER A 61 -14.56 3.95 -7.57
CA SER A 61 -14.76 4.05 -6.12
C SER A 61 -15.39 2.78 -5.55
N ILE A 62 -16.51 2.31 -6.13
CA ILE A 62 -17.19 1.08 -5.68
C ILE A 62 -16.26 -0.13 -5.82
N GLY A 63 -15.55 -0.26 -6.93
CA GLY A 63 -14.60 -1.36 -7.17
C GLY A 63 -13.48 -1.37 -6.15
N THR A 64 -12.89 -0.21 -5.86
CA THR A 64 -11.84 -0.04 -4.86
C THR A 64 -12.34 -0.42 -3.46
N GLN A 65 -13.52 0.07 -3.06
CA GLN A 65 -14.12 -0.29 -1.77
C GLN A 65 -14.39 -1.79 -1.65
N LYS A 66 -14.85 -2.45 -2.71
CA LYS A 66 -15.05 -3.91 -2.72
C LYS A 66 -13.72 -4.66 -2.54
N VAL A 67 -12.66 -4.26 -3.24
CA VAL A 67 -11.33 -4.87 -3.05
C VAL A 67 -10.84 -4.69 -1.62
N ILE A 68 -10.94 -3.48 -1.08
CA ILE A 68 -10.53 -3.17 0.28
C ILE A 68 -11.30 -4.03 1.30
N ARG A 69 -12.61 -4.14 1.17
CA ARG A 69 -13.48 -4.81 2.16
C ARG A 69 -13.45 -6.32 2.03
N ASP A 70 -13.61 -6.83 0.82
CA ASP A 70 -13.98 -8.22 0.59
C ASP A 70 -12.78 -9.11 0.23
N HIS A 71 -11.70 -8.54 -0.32
CA HIS A 71 -10.62 -9.32 -0.92
C HIS A 71 -9.24 -9.10 -0.29
N ALA A 72 -8.96 -7.91 0.23
CA ALA A 72 -7.67 -7.60 0.80
C ALA A 72 -7.56 -8.03 2.27
N THR A 73 -6.46 -8.66 2.66
CA THR A 73 -6.12 -8.92 4.08
C THR A 73 -5.36 -7.74 4.68
N ILE A 74 -4.52 -7.08 3.87
CA ILE A 74 -3.77 -5.87 4.20
C ILE A 74 -3.79 -4.93 3.01
N GLY A 75 -3.76 -3.62 3.25
CA GLY A 75 -3.64 -2.59 2.24
C GLY A 75 -2.20 -2.22 1.94
N ILE A 76 -1.91 -1.95 0.66
CA ILE A 76 -0.72 -1.22 0.25
C ILE A 76 -1.21 0.04 -0.44
N VAL A 77 -1.10 1.16 0.26
CA VAL A 77 -1.46 2.47 -0.29
C VAL A 77 -0.27 3.00 -1.07
N VAL A 78 -0.42 3.23 -2.36
CA VAL A 78 0.64 3.83 -3.18
C VAL A 78 0.31 5.29 -3.43
N THR A 79 1.18 6.17 -2.97
CA THR A 79 1.12 7.62 -3.22
C THR A 79 2.45 8.11 -3.80
N THR A 80 2.59 9.38 -4.09
CA THR A 80 3.80 9.96 -4.67
C THR A 80 4.15 11.30 -4.04
N ASP A 81 5.41 11.66 -4.11
CA ASP A 81 5.91 13.01 -3.78
C ASP A 81 5.69 14.02 -4.93
N GLY A 82 5.09 13.59 -6.04
CA GLY A 82 4.86 14.41 -7.24
C GLY A 82 5.99 14.35 -8.25
N THR A 83 7.05 13.57 -8.01
CA THR A 83 8.15 13.40 -8.97
C THR A 83 7.88 12.31 -10.00
N ILE A 84 6.87 11.47 -9.76
CA ILE A 84 6.42 10.41 -10.67
C ILE A 84 5.09 10.83 -11.30
N GLY A 85 5.02 10.73 -12.62
CA GLY A 85 3.84 11.13 -13.38
C GLY A 85 3.82 12.63 -13.72
N GLU A 86 2.66 13.13 -14.15
CA GLU A 86 2.48 14.50 -14.64
C GLU A 86 1.79 15.43 -13.63
N LEU A 87 1.23 14.87 -12.57
CA LEU A 87 0.47 15.62 -11.57
C LEU A 87 1.31 15.93 -10.34
N PRO A 88 1.15 17.13 -9.75
CA PRO A 88 1.88 17.53 -8.55
C PRO A 88 1.36 16.77 -7.31
N ARG A 89 2.16 16.73 -6.25
CA ARG A 89 1.85 16.05 -4.98
C ARG A 89 0.45 16.37 -4.43
N ASN A 90 0.05 17.63 -4.45
CA ASN A 90 -1.24 18.06 -3.90
C ASN A 90 -2.46 17.43 -4.60
N ALA A 91 -2.33 17.04 -5.87
CA ALA A 91 -3.39 16.38 -6.62
C ALA A 91 -3.75 14.99 -6.03
N TYR A 92 -2.79 14.34 -5.39
CA TYR A 92 -2.95 12.98 -4.84
C TYR A 92 -3.50 12.97 -3.41
N VAL A 93 -3.37 14.06 -2.65
CA VAL A 93 -3.67 14.11 -1.22
C VAL A 93 -5.09 13.63 -0.90
N LYS A 94 -6.09 14.12 -1.63
CA LYS A 94 -7.48 13.74 -1.40
C LYS A 94 -7.76 12.25 -1.63
N ALA A 95 -7.22 11.68 -2.70
CA ALA A 95 -7.38 10.25 -3.00
C ALA A 95 -6.62 9.38 -1.97
N GLU A 96 -5.46 9.83 -1.52
CA GLU A 96 -4.68 9.20 -0.45
C GLU A 96 -5.46 9.17 0.87
N GLU A 97 -5.98 10.33 1.31
CA GLU A 97 -6.77 10.45 2.53
C GLU A 97 -8.01 9.56 2.48
N GLN A 98 -8.75 9.59 1.38
CA GLN A 98 -9.92 8.75 1.20
C GLN A 98 -9.58 7.26 1.27
N THR A 99 -8.44 6.83 0.70
CA THR A 99 -7.99 5.43 0.77
C THR A 99 -7.69 5.03 2.21
N VAL A 100 -6.99 5.89 2.95
CA VAL A 100 -6.64 5.65 4.36
C VAL A 100 -7.89 5.63 5.24
N GLU A 101 -8.83 6.53 5.03
CA GLU A 101 -10.11 6.56 5.75
C GLU A 101 -10.90 5.27 5.56
N GLU A 102 -11.01 4.76 4.32
CA GLU A 102 -11.69 3.49 4.04
C GLU A 102 -11.04 2.29 4.73
N LEU A 103 -9.70 2.24 4.77
CA LEU A 103 -8.95 1.18 5.46
C LEU A 103 -9.14 1.26 6.98
N ASN A 104 -9.07 2.46 7.55
CA ASN A 104 -9.25 2.71 8.98
C ASN A 104 -10.68 2.41 9.42
N ALA A 105 -11.69 2.75 8.61
CA ALA A 105 -13.11 2.51 8.92
C ALA A 105 -13.44 1.03 9.16
N ILE A 106 -12.64 0.12 8.62
CA ILE A 106 -12.80 -1.33 8.78
C ILE A 106 -11.65 -1.96 9.58
N ALA A 107 -10.83 -1.14 10.25
CA ALA A 107 -9.65 -1.56 11.02
C ALA A 107 -8.72 -2.50 10.23
N LYS A 108 -8.54 -2.26 8.93
CA LYS A 108 -7.66 -3.05 8.08
C LYS A 108 -6.23 -2.51 8.16
N PRO A 109 -5.23 -3.35 8.49
CA PRO A 109 -3.84 -2.91 8.52
C PRO A 109 -3.38 -2.52 7.12
N TYR A 110 -2.48 -1.53 7.03
CA TYR A 110 -1.92 -1.07 5.77
C TYR A 110 -0.53 -0.46 5.95
N VAL A 111 0.21 -0.41 4.86
CA VAL A 111 1.46 0.35 4.74
C VAL A 111 1.33 1.34 3.59
N ILE A 112 2.11 2.40 3.62
CA ILE A 112 2.15 3.41 2.56
C ILE A 112 3.49 3.28 1.81
N LEU A 113 3.42 3.18 0.49
CA LEU A 113 4.57 3.32 -0.40
C LEU A 113 4.57 4.73 -0.98
N LEU A 114 5.57 5.52 -0.62
CA LEU A 114 5.79 6.84 -1.19
C LEU A 114 6.65 6.71 -2.45
N ASN A 115 6.01 6.68 -3.61
CA ASN A 115 6.68 6.50 -4.89
C ASN A 115 7.37 7.80 -5.32
N SER A 116 8.67 7.74 -5.51
CA SER A 116 9.53 8.88 -5.84
C SER A 116 10.60 8.48 -6.85
N GLN A 117 10.98 9.41 -7.72
CA GLN A 117 12.19 9.25 -8.55
C GLN A 117 13.47 9.24 -7.72
N LYS A 118 13.45 9.90 -6.55
CA LYS A 118 14.59 10.03 -5.65
C LYS A 118 14.19 9.67 -4.21
N PRO A 119 13.89 8.39 -3.92
CA PRO A 119 13.31 7.97 -2.63
C PRO A 119 14.18 8.28 -1.40
N TYR A 120 15.44 8.61 -1.59
CA TYR A 120 16.39 8.92 -0.52
C TYR A 120 16.81 10.39 -0.50
N SER A 121 16.13 11.30 -1.23
CA SER A 121 16.34 12.72 -1.09
C SER A 121 15.78 13.23 0.23
N ASP A 122 16.35 14.34 0.73
CA ASP A 122 15.93 14.93 2.01
C ASP A 122 14.43 15.30 1.97
N GLU A 123 13.96 15.87 0.87
CA GLU A 123 12.55 16.28 0.69
C GLU A 123 11.59 15.06 0.73
N THR A 124 11.98 13.95 0.08
CA THR A 124 11.15 12.73 0.08
C THR A 124 11.14 12.08 1.46
N MET A 125 12.28 12.11 2.16
CA MET A 125 12.39 11.56 3.51
C MET A 125 11.62 12.41 4.54
N GLU A 126 11.61 13.73 4.41
CA GLU A 126 10.79 14.63 5.23
C GLU A 126 9.30 14.36 5.01
N LEU A 127 8.85 14.30 3.75
CA LEU A 127 7.46 13.96 3.44
C LEU A 127 7.07 12.57 3.98
N ALA A 128 7.96 11.59 3.89
CA ALA A 128 7.70 10.26 4.45
C ALA A 128 7.53 10.31 5.97
N ALA A 129 8.32 11.12 6.67
CA ALA A 129 8.20 11.32 8.11
C ALA A 129 6.87 12.02 8.48
N GLU A 130 6.47 13.06 7.74
CA GLU A 130 5.18 13.74 7.91
C GLU A 130 4.00 12.79 7.71
N LEU A 131 4.03 11.98 6.65
CA LEU A 131 2.97 10.99 6.36
C LEU A 131 2.91 9.90 7.43
N LYS A 132 4.07 9.45 7.94
CA LYS A 132 4.15 8.49 9.04
C LYS A 132 3.53 9.04 10.32
N GLU A 133 3.78 10.31 10.64
CA GLU A 133 3.16 10.98 11.78
C GLU A 133 1.66 11.17 11.58
N LYS A 134 1.25 11.61 10.38
CA LYS A 134 -0.16 11.84 10.04
C LYS A 134 -1.01 10.58 10.12
N TYR A 135 -0.53 9.47 9.55
CA TYR A 135 -1.32 8.24 9.39
C TYR A 135 -1.00 7.15 10.40
N GLN A 136 0.01 7.34 11.26
CA GLN A 136 0.43 6.40 12.30
C GLN A 136 0.68 4.98 11.77
N THR A 137 1.28 4.87 10.59
CA THR A 137 1.61 3.62 9.89
C THR A 137 2.99 3.70 9.25
N ALA A 138 3.52 2.55 8.81
CA ALA A 138 4.80 2.51 8.09
C ALA A 138 4.67 3.21 6.73
N VAL A 139 5.58 4.14 6.45
CA VAL A 139 5.73 4.82 5.16
C VAL A 139 7.10 4.49 4.58
N LEU A 140 7.12 3.92 3.39
CA LEU A 140 8.32 3.43 2.73
C LEU A 140 8.55 4.22 1.44
N PRO A 141 9.55 5.11 1.40
CA PRO A 141 9.99 5.73 0.16
C PRO A 141 10.60 4.67 -0.76
N VAL A 142 10.11 4.61 -1.99
CA VAL A 142 10.54 3.65 -3.00
C VAL A 142 10.47 4.28 -4.40
N ASN A 143 11.22 3.72 -5.35
CA ASN A 143 10.99 3.96 -6.75
C ASN A 143 10.33 2.71 -7.35
N CYS A 144 9.01 2.78 -7.61
CA CYS A 144 8.25 1.62 -8.09
C CYS A 144 8.66 1.15 -9.48
N GLU A 145 9.28 2.00 -10.29
CA GLU A 145 9.80 1.62 -11.62
C GLU A 145 11.14 0.86 -11.52
N GLN A 146 11.84 1.00 -10.39
CA GLN A 146 13.18 0.45 -10.19
C GLN A 146 13.27 -0.43 -8.93
N LEU A 147 12.18 -1.07 -8.54
CA LEU A 147 12.15 -1.96 -7.37
C LEU A 147 13.16 -3.11 -7.53
N ARG A 148 14.02 -3.24 -6.51
CA ARG A 148 14.96 -4.34 -6.37
C ARG A 148 14.41 -5.40 -5.42
N LYS A 149 15.03 -6.57 -5.43
CA LYS A 149 14.66 -7.65 -4.51
C LYS A 149 14.64 -7.20 -3.05
N ASP A 150 15.64 -6.42 -2.64
CA ASP A 150 15.76 -5.94 -1.26
C ASP A 150 14.65 -4.95 -0.89
N ASP A 151 14.20 -4.13 -1.84
CA ASP A 151 13.03 -3.24 -1.64
C ASP A 151 11.76 -4.06 -1.42
N ILE A 152 11.55 -5.10 -2.21
CA ILE A 152 10.41 -6.00 -2.09
C ILE A 152 10.43 -6.74 -0.73
N VAL A 153 11.60 -7.23 -0.32
CA VAL A 153 11.76 -7.88 1.00
C VAL A 153 11.42 -6.90 2.12
N ARG A 154 11.97 -5.69 2.07
CA ARG A 154 11.69 -4.63 3.05
C ARG A 154 10.20 -4.26 3.10
N ILE A 155 9.53 -4.17 1.95
CA ILE A 155 8.08 -3.91 1.89
C ILE A 155 7.32 -5.05 2.58
N LEU A 156 7.65 -6.31 2.28
CA LEU A 156 6.98 -7.47 2.87
C LEU A 156 7.24 -7.59 4.37
N GLU A 157 8.44 -7.28 4.84
CA GLU A 157 8.77 -7.24 6.27
C GLU A 157 7.94 -6.19 7.01
N ASN A 158 7.81 -4.97 6.47
CA ASN A 158 6.97 -3.93 7.06
C ASN A 158 5.49 -4.32 7.05
N ILE A 159 5.00 -4.92 5.96
CA ILE A 159 3.65 -5.45 5.88
C ILE A 159 3.38 -6.46 7.01
N LEU A 160 4.33 -7.37 7.26
CA LEU A 160 4.18 -8.36 8.33
C LEU A 160 4.15 -7.74 9.72
N CYS A 161 4.87 -6.64 9.93
CA CYS A 161 4.88 -5.91 11.21
C CYS A 161 3.55 -5.20 11.51
N GLU A 162 2.74 -4.89 10.49
CA GLU A 162 1.41 -4.27 10.69
C GLU A 162 0.33 -5.27 11.13
N PHE A 163 0.60 -6.59 11.06
CA PHE A 163 -0.32 -7.57 11.60
C PHE A 163 -0.24 -7.60 13.12
N PRO A 164 -1.39 -7.55 13.82
CA PRO A 164 -1.40 -7.70 15.27
C PRO A 164 -0.91 -9.09 15.67
N VAL A 165 0.00 -9.15 16.64
CA VAL A 165 0.42 -10.42 17.25
C VAL A 165 -0.74 -10.97 18.05
N THR A 166 -1.34 -12.06 17.59
CA THR A 166 -2.50 -12.68 18.25
C THR A 166 -2.13 -13.77 19.25
N ARG A 167 -0.94 -14.39 19.09
CA ARG A 167 -0.48 -15.48 19.96
C ARG A 167 1.04 -15.61 19.90
N VAL A 168 1.67 -15.79 21.08
CA VAL A 168 3.07 -16.18 21.23
C VAL A 168 3.10 -17.48 22.02
N GLU A 169 3.73 -18.52 21.47
CA GLU A 169 3.94 -19.80 22.14
C GLU A 169 5.45 -19.97 22.39
N PHE A 170 5.79 -20.29 23.65
CA PHE A 170 7.14 -20.64 24.06
C PHE A 170 7.23 -22.17 24.20
N PHE A 171 8.19 -22.78 23.54
CA PHE A 171 8.46 -24.23 23.61
C PHE A 171 9.78 -24.49 24.33
#